data_d042b373023860d708444f3afcf17379
#
_entry.id   d042b373023860d708444f3afcf17379
#
_cell.length_a   1.000
_cell.length_b   1.000
_cell.length_c   1.000
_cell.angle_alpha   90.00
_cell.angle_beta   90.00
_cell.angle_gamma   90.00
#
_symmetry.space_group_name_H-M   'P 1'
#
loop_
_entity.id
_entity.type
_entity.pdbx_description
1 polymer ?
#
loop_
_entity_poly.entity_id
_entity_poly.type
_entity_poly.pdbx_seq_one_letter_code
_entity_poly.pdbx_strand_id
1 'polypeptide(L)'
;LRSLVGSEMCIRDRNTPLCGLNRDYLSVVRFAHELGVRYLTCSGLIPAGNAESNASRAVRLTPAELEDVLRPAMEYAAANGMEINFTSPGWLPEETLRTLGFTQIPSCGACLSNMAVAPDGTVLPCQSWLTGKGLGNMLRTPWPRIWHSGACRAIRGESAKMERRCQLGATPMQEGC
;
A
#
# COMPACT_ATOMS: atom_id res chain seq x y z
N LEU A 1 -29.02 9.89 2.71
CA LEU A 1 -27.73 10.51 2.36
C LEU A 1 -27.14 11.37 3.50
N ARG A 2 -27.97 11.96 4.36
CA ARG A 2 -27.51 12.74 5.53
C ARG A 2 -26.92 11.88 6.65
N SER A 3 -27.25 10.61 6.75
CA SER A 3 -26.73 9.71 7.79
C SER A 3 -25.30 9.23 7.54
N LEU A 4 -24.77 9.37 6.31
CA LEU A 4 -23.38 9.06 5.97
C LEU A 4 -22.41 10.22 6.27
N VAL A 5 -22.94 11.43 6.51
CA VAL A 5 -22.13 12.62 6.82
C VAL A 5 -21.65 12.60 8.28
N GLY A 6 -22.20 11.75 9.13
CA GLY A 6 -21.81 11.62 10.54
C GLY A 6 -20.65 10.67 10.82
N SER A 7 -20.17 9.88 9.84
CA SER A 7 -18.97 9.05 9.98
C SER A 7 -17.74 9.81 9.49
N GLU A 8 -17.44 10.92 10.15
CA GLU A 8 -16.32 11.81 9.77
C GLU A 8 -14.95 11.11 9.80
N MET A 9 -14.81 9.99 10.48
CA MET A 9 -13.55 9.22 10.53
C MET A 9 -13.17 8.56 9.20
N CYS A 10 -14.13 8.13 8.39
CA CYS A 10 -13.83 7.42 7.13
C CYS A 10 -13.50 8.33 5.94
N ILE A 11 -13.84 9.62 6.03
CA ILE A 11 -13.66 10.59 4.92
C ILE A 11 -12.30 11.29 5.02
N ARG A 12 -11.60 11.19 6.14
CA ARG A 12 -10.36 11.92 6.43
C ARG A 12 -9.08 11.12 6.21
N ASP A 13 -9.21 9.86 5.84
CA ASP A 13 -8.05 9.05 5.45
C ASP A 13 -7.75 9.28 3.96
N ARG A 14 -6.50 9.64 3.67
CA ARG A 14 -6.01 9.92 2.31
C ARG A 14 -4.80 9.07 2.03
N ASN A 15 -4.86 8.31 0.93
CA ASN A 15 -3.72 7.56 0.44
C ASN A 15 -3.02 8.32 -0.70
N THR A 16 -1.71 8.46 -0.58
CA THR A 16 -0.85 9.13 -1.57
C THR A 16 0.20 8.14 -2.08
N PRO A 17 0.07 7.64 -3.32
CA PRO A 17 1.16 6.93 -3.97
C PRO A 17 2.31 7.90 -4.27
N LEU A 18 3.49 7.65 -3.70
CA LEU A 18 4.67 8.49 -3.87
C LEU A 18 5.45 8.10 -5.12
N CYS A 19 5.75 9.09 -5.94
CA CYS A 19 6.53 8.91 -7.16
C CYS A 19 7.29 10.19 -7.52
N GLY A 20 8.07 10.17 -8.58
CA GLY A 20 8.87 11.32 -9.02
C GLY A 20 8.07 12.56 -9.40
N LEU A 21 6.75 12.43 -9.62
CA LEU A 21 5.87 13.56 -9.97
C LEU A 21 5.32 14.30 -8.75
N ASN A 22 5.39 13.73 -7.55
CA ASN A 22 4.86 14.31 -6.31
C ASN A 22 5.87 14.24 -5.16
N ARG A 23 7.13 14.57 -5.42
CA ARG A 23 8.22 14.56 -4.43
C ARG A 23 8.01 15.54 -3.27
N ASP A 24 7.25 16.61 -3.47
CA ASP A 24 6.88 17.56 -2.42
C ASP A 24 5.69 17.02 -1.60
N TYR A 25 5.91 15.90 -0.94
CA TYR A 25 4.89 15.29 -0.08
C TYR A 25 4.64 16.11 1.19
N LEU A 26 5.64 16.85 1.68
CA LEU A 26 5.47 17.75 2.82
C LEU A 26 4.36 18.78 2.59
N SER A 27 4.28 19.39 1.42
CA SER A 27 3.21 20.35 1.08
C SER A 27 1.83 19.69 1.09
N VAL A 28 1.73 18.42 0.67
CA VAL A 28 0.48 17.65 0.76
C VAL A 28 0.09 17.40 2.21
N VAL A 29 1.04 17.04 3.08
CA VAL A 29 0.79 16.83 4.51
C VAL A 29 0.37 18.11 5.22
N ARG A 30 1.00 19.24 4.91
CA ARG A 30 0.62 20.57 5.44
C ARG A 30 -0.79 20.94 5.04
N PHE A 31 -1.11 20.80 3.75
CA PHE A 31 -2.45 21.08 3.26
C PHE A 31 -3.51 20.18 3.91
N ALA A 32 -3.22 18.89 4.06
CA ALA A 32 -4.10 17.97 4.76
C ALA A 32 -4.31 18.39 6.24
N HIS A 33 -3.25 18.85 6.90
CA HIS A 33 -3.35 19.36 8.27
C HIS A 33 -4.26 20.59 8.39
N GLU A 34 -4.13 21.54 7.47
CA GLU A 34 -4.99 22.74 7.39
C GLU A 34 -6.47 22.37 7.23
N LEU A 35 -6.76 21.26 6.52
CA LEU A 35 -8.11 20.71 6.37
C LEU A 35 -8.58 19.89 7.59
N GLY A 36 -7.76 19.80 8.65
CA GLY A 36 -8.08 19.03 9.86
C GLY A 36 -7.92 17.52 9.71
N VAL A 37 -7.21 17.05 8.69
CA VAL A 37 -6.88 15.63 8.54
C VAL A 37 -5.82 15.24 9.57
N ARG A 38 -6.06 14.12 10.26
CA ARG A 38 -5.15 13.59 11.29
C ARG A 38 -4.42 12.32 10.86
N TYR A 39 -5.01 11.57 9.92
CA TYR A 39 -4.49 10.28 9.48
C TYR A 39 -4.27 10.31 7.98
N LEU A 40 -3.06 9.94 7.57
CA LEU A 40 -2.66 9.82 6.17
C LEU A 40 -2.07 8.44 5.93
N THR A 41 -2.28 7.92 4.74
CA THR A 41 -1.54 6.76 4.27
C THR A 41 -0.73 7.14 3.04
N CYS A 42 0.43 6.57 2.88
CA CYS A 42 1.23 6.68 1.67
C CYS A 42 1.79 5.33 1.24
N SER A 43 2.15 5.22 0.00
CA SER A 43 2.71 4.01 -0.59
C SER A 43 3.77 4.36 -1.61
N GLY A 44 4.69 3.45 -1.91
CA GLY A 44 5.45 3.53 -3.16
C GLY A 44 4.55 3.25 -4.37
N LEU A 45 5.02 3.56 -5.55
CA LEU A 45 4.31 3.28 -6.79
C LEU A 45 4.38 1.78 -7.10
N ILE A 46 3.31 1.05 -6.81
CA ILE A 46 3.22 -0.40 -7.05
C ILE A 46 3.15 -0.65 -8.57
N PRO A 47 4.01 -1.53 -9.14
CA PRO A 47 4.02 -1.85 -10.56
C PRO A 47 2.87 -2.79 -10.93
N ALA A 48 1.66 -2.24 -11.02
CA ALA A 48 0.46 -2.98 -11.40
C ALA A 48 -0.42 -2.14 -12.34
N GLY A 49 -1.06 -2.77 -13.30
CA GLY A 49 -1.91 -2.10 -14.27
C GLY A 49 -1.15 -1.04 -15.07
N ASN A 50 -1.65 0.17 -15.17
CA ASN A 50 -1.01 1.26 -15.89
C ASN A 50 0.38 1.65 -15.33
N ALA A 51 0.67 1.32 -14.08
CA ALA A 51 1.97 1.59 -13.48
C ALA A 51 3.08 0.60 -13.92
N GLU A 52 2.76 -0.40 -14.74
CA GLU A 52 3.75 -1.28 -15.39
C GLU A 52 4.43 -0.64 -16.60
N SER A 53 3.90 0.46 -17.11
CA SER A 53 4.45 1.14 -18.28
C SER A 53 5.89 1.65 -18.04
N ASN A 54 6.68 1.79 -19.11
CA ASN A 54 8.03 2.34 -19.02
C ASN A 54 8.03 3.77 -18.46
N ALA A 55 7.03 4.59 -18.80
CA ALA A 55 6.89 5.93 -18.26
C ALA A 55 6.67 5.90 -16.73
N SER A 56 5.85 4.98 -16.24
CA SER A 56 5.64 4.83 -14.79
C SER A 56 6.87 4.27 -14.07
N ARG A 57 7.66 3.42 -14.72
CA ARG A 57 8.96 2.95 -14.17
C ARG A 57 9.95 4.09 -14.03
N ALA A 58 10.00 5.03 -14.97
CA ALA A 58 10.89 6.18 -14.94
C ALA A 58 10.58 7.16 -13.79
N VAL A 59 9.35 7.18 -13.28
CA VAL A 59 8.95 8.04 -12.15
C VAL A 59 8.92 7.32 -10.80
N ARG A 60 9.34 6.04 -10.75
CA ARG A 60 9.43 5.31 -9.50
C ARG A 60 10.59 5.87 -8.66
N LEU A 61 10.33 6.10 -7.39
CA LEU A 61 11.36 6.52 -6.44
C LEU A 61 12.18 5.31 -5.97
N THR A 62 13.46 5.51 -5.85
CA THR A 62 14.37 4.58 -5.15
C THR A 62 14.10 4.61 -3.64
N PRO A 63 14.57 3.62 -2.87
CA PRO A 63 14.45 3.65 -1.41
C PRO A 63 15.04 4.91 -0.78
N ALA A 64 16.20 5.37 -1.24
CA ALA A 64 16.81 6.60 -0.75
C ALA A 64 15.97 7.84 -1.06
N GLU A 65 15.46 7.97 -2.28
CA GLU A 65 14.57 9.06 -2.66
C GLU A 65 13.22 9.03 -1.89
N LEU A 66 12.69 7.84 -1.60
CA LEU A 66 11.51 7.70 -0.74
C LEU A 66 11.79 8.17 0.69
N GLU A 67 12.95 7.82 1.23
CA GLU A 67 13.38 8.28 2.55
C GLU A 67 13.47 9.81 2.59
N ASP A 68 14.12 10.43 1.58
CA ASP A 68 14.25 11.88 1.47
C ASP A 68 12.88 12.59 1.42
N VAL A 69 11.93 12.02 0.69
CA VAL A 69 10.55 12.56 0.59
C VAL A 69 9.76 12.38 1.90
N LEU A 70 9.94 11.25 2.57
CA LEU A 70 9.18 10.92 3.77
C LEU A 70 9.70 11.65 5.03
N ARG A 71 11.00 11.83 5.16
CA ARG A 71 11.62 12.39 6.37
C ARG A 71 11.00 13.73 6.79
N PRO A 72 10.98 14.79 5.96
CA PRO A 72 10.40 16.07 6.36
C PRO A 72 8.89 15.98 6.62
N ALA A 73 8.18 15.10 5.93
CA ALA A 73 6.74 14.88 6.13
C ALA A 73 6.46 14.21 7.49
N MET A 74 7.27 13.22 7.88
CA MET A 74 7.17 12.54 9.17
C MET A 74 7.51 13.46 10.33
N GLU A 75 8.56 14.27 10.21
CA GLU A 75 8.94 15.27 11.21
C GLU A 75 7.81 16.29 11.44
N TYR A 76 7.21 16.78 10.33
CA TYR A 76 6.08 17.70 10.44
C TYR A 76 4.86 17.03 11.06
N ALA A 77 4.53 15.81 10.65
CA ALA A 77 3.40 15.07 11.19
C ALA A 77 3.53 14.84 12.70
N ALA A 78 4.71 14.41 13.15
CA ALA A 78 5.00 14.20 14.56
C ALA A 78 4.85 15.50 15.38
N ALA A 79 5.36 16.63 14.86
CA ALA A 79 5.27 17.92 15.53
C ALA A 79 3.83 18.47 15.62
N ASN A 80 2.91 18.00 14.76
CA ASN A 80 1.54 18.51 14.65
C ASN A 80 0.46 17.48 15.06
N GLY A 81 0.84 16.38 15.71
CA GLY A 81 -0.09 15.35 16.17
C GLY A 81 -0.85 14.66 15.05
N MET A 82 -0.21 14.50 13.89
CA MET A 82 -0.70 13.72 12.76
C MET A 82 -0.03 12.34 12.71
N GLU A 83 -0.68 11.38 12.11
CA GLU A 83 -0.15 10.05 11.85
C GLU A 83 -0.06 9.78 10.36
N ILE A 84 1.08 9.30 9.90
CA ILE A 84 1.29 8.83 8.53
C ILE A 84 1.66 7.35 8.57
N ASN A 85 0.94 6.52 7.82
CA ASN A 85 1.22 5.10 7.67
C ASN A 85 1.74 4.80 6.26
N PHE A 86 2.85 4.07 6.18
CA PHE A 86 3.40 3.57 4.92
C PHE A 86 2.88 2.17 4.63
N THR A 87 2.30 1.94 3.45
CA THR A 87 1.55 0.71 3.16
C THR A 87 2.20 -0.22 2.13
N SER A 88 3.44 0.05 1.71
CA SER A 88 4.14 -0.75 0.71
C SER A 88 5.21 -1.66 1.34
N PRO A 89 4.93 -2.96 1.54
CA PRO A 89 5.90 -3.89 2.10
C PRO A 89 7.13 -4.04 1.20
N GLY A 90 8.33 -3.98 1.80
CA GLY A 90 9.61 -4.25 1.11
C GLY A 90 10.15 -3.10 0.26
N TRP A 91 9.50 -1.92 0.28
CA TRP A 91 10.01 -0.72 -0.41
C TRP A 91 11.08 0.02 0.38
N LEU A 92 10.98 -0.01 1.69
CA LEU A 92 11.97 0.52 2.60
C LEU A 92 12.39 -0.56 3.60
N PRO A 93 13.65 -0.60 4.02
CA PRO A 93 14.08 -1.43 5.14
C PRO A 93 13.28 -1.09 6.41
N GLU A 94 13.07 -2.10 7.28
CA GLU A 94 12.39 -1.86 8.55
C GLU A 94 13.12 -0.84 9.42
N GLU A 95 14.45 -0.92 9.46
CA GLU A 95 15.28 0.02 10.21
C GLU A 95 15.04 1.47 9.76
N THR A 96 15.00 1.71 8.44
CA THR A 96 14.68 3.02 7.87
C THR A 96 13.27 3.48 8.28
N LEU A 97 12.28 2.60 8.19
CA LEU A 97 10.92 2.94 8.61
C LEU A 97 10.85 3.31 10.08
N ARG A 98 11.51 2.55 10.95
CA ARG A 98 11.57 2.86 12.39
C ARG A 98 12.31 4.17 12.68
N THR A 99 13.41 4.43 11.99
CA THR A 99 14.17 5.69 12.11
C THR A 99 13.34 6.89 11.66
N LEU A 100 12.48 6.72 10.65
CA LEU A 100 11.52 7.73 10.21
C LEU A 100 10.33 7.92 11.18
N GLY A 101 10.19 7.07 12.19
CA GLY A 101 9.12 7.16 13.20
C GLY A 101 7.86 6.38 12.87
N PHE A 102 7.88 5.48 11.86
CA PHE A 102 6.73 4.62 11.60
C PHE A 102 6.56 3.58 12.71
N THR A 103 5.37 3.55 13.29
CA THR A 103 5.01 2.57 14.35
C THR A 103 4.59 1.23 13.75
N GLN A 104 4.01 1.25 12.57
CA GLN A 104 3.57 0.06 11.86
C GLN A 104 4.48 -0.24 10.67
N ILE A 105 5.00 -1.46 10.63
CA ILE A 105 5.81 -1.94 9.52
C ILE A 105 4.90 -2.72 8.57
N PRO A 106 4.79 -2.31 7.29
CA PRO A 106 3.92 -2.97 6.35
C PRO A 106 4.37 -4.40 6.05
N SER A 107 3.41 -5.31 5.98
CA SER A 107 3.63 -6.73 5.62
C SER A 107 2.70 -7.14 4.47
N CYS A 108 3.03 -8.25 3.80
CA CYS A 108 2.15 -8.80 2.78
C CYS A 108 0.88 -9.36 3.41
N GLY A 109 -0.26 -8.79 3.05
CA GLY A 109 -1.57 -9.24 3.54
C GLY A 109 -2.32 -10.14 2.54
N ALA A 110 -1.75 -10.47 1.38
CA ALA A 110 -2.45 -11.21 0.33
C ALA A 110 -2.98 -12.57 0.83
N CYS A 111 -4.29 -12.80 0.70
CA CYS A 111 -5.02 -13.96 1.22
C CYS A 111 -4.86 -14.19 2.74
N LEU A 112 -4.24 -13.29 3.48
CA LEU A 112 -4.01 -13.38 4.92
C LEU A 112 -4.89 -12.37 5.68
N SER A 113 -4.63 -11.09 5.51
CA SER A 113 -5.36 -9.99 6.14
C SER A 113 -6.18 -9.15 5.16
N ASN A 114 -5.94 -9.28 3.86
CA ASN A 114 -6.73 -8.62 2.84
C ASN A 114 -6.96 -9.51 1.61
N MET A 115 -8.04 -9.24 0.93
CA MET A 115 -8.41 -9.76 -0.39
C MET A 115 -9.23 -8.69 -1.11
N ALA A 116 -9.38 -8.80 -2.41
CA ALA A 116 -10.22 -7.91 -3.19
C ALA A 116 -11.21 -8.69 -4.06
N VAL A 117 -12.30 -8.04 -4.44
CA VAL A 117 -13.28 -8.56 -5.38
C VAL A 117 -13.39 -7.59 -6.54
N ALA A 118 -13.14 -8.06 -7.74
CA ALA A 118 -13.29 -7.30 -8.96
C ALA A 118 -14.79 -7.11 -9.30
N PRO A 119 -15.15 -6.13 -10.16
CA PRO A 119 -16.55 -5.85 -10.50
C PRO A 119 -17.32 -7.04 -11.11
N ASP A 120 -16.63 -7.98 -11.74
CA ASP A 120 -17.20 -9.21 -12.31
C ASP A 120 -17.37 -10.34 -11.27
N GLY A 121 -17.06 -10.07 -9.99
CA GLY A 121 -17.11 -11.05 -8.90
C GLY A 121 -15.85 -11.89 -8.76
N THR A 122 -14.80 -11.65 -9.56
CA THR A 122 -13.52 -12.36 -9.43
C THR A 122 -12.83 -11.99 -8.11
N VAL A 123 -12.44 -12.99 -7.35
CA VAL A 123 -11.72 -12.81 -6.08
C VAL A 123 -10.23 -12.77 -6.34
N LEU A 124 -9.57 -11.71 -5.85
CA LEU A 124 -8.15 -11.46 -6.00
C LEU A 124 -7.43 -11.57 -4.64
N PRO A 125 -6.16 -12.02 -4.62
CA PRO A 125 -5.39 -12.12 -3.38
C PRO A 125 -5.22 -10.81 -2.62
N CYS A 126 -5.13 -9.67 -3.31
CA CYS A 126 -5.14 -8.31 -2.77
C CYS A 126 -5.59 -7.32 -3.85
N GLN A 127 -5.87 -6.07 -3.47
CA GLN A 127 -6.32 -5.02 -4.40
C GLN A 127 -5.32 -4.66 -5.50
N SER A 128 -4.03 -4.92 -5.27
CA SER A 128 -2.98 -4.66 -6.27
C SER A 128 -2.70 -5.86 -7.17
N TRP A 129 -3.37 -6.99 -6.96
CA TRP A 129 -3.17 -8.20 -7.76
C TRP A 129 -4.02 -8.16 -9.03
N LEU A 130 -3.68 -7.25 -9.94
CA LEU A 130 -4.46 -6.98 -11.16
C LEU A 130 -4.09 -7.90 -12.33
N THR A 131 -2.97 -8.64 -12.21
CA THR A 131 -2.48 -9.56 -13.26
C THR A 131 -2.61 -11.00 -12.82
N GLY A 132 -2.97 -11.87 -13.75
CA GLY A 132 -3.05 -13.32 -13.51
C GLY A 132 -4.47 -13.83 -13.23
N LYS A 133 -4.55 -15.13 -12.90
CA LYS A 133 -5.82 -15.79 -12.59
C LYS A 133 -6.27 -15.44 -11.19
N GLY A 134 -7.53 -15.03 -11.04
CA GLY A 134 -8.19 -14.90 -9.74
C GLY A 134 -8.28 -16.24 -8.99
N LEU A 135 -8.67 -16.15 -7.73
CA LEU A 135 -8.85 -17.33 -6.86
C LEU A 135 -10.17 -18.06 -7.08
N GLY A 136 -11.05 -17.46 -7.86
CA GLY A 136 -12.40 -17.91 -8.14
C GLY A 136 -13.35 -16.72 -8.29
N ASN A 137 -14.63 -16.99 -8.50
CA ASN A 137 -15.63 -15.94 -8.64
C ASN A 137 -16.74 -16.14 -7.58
N MET A 138 -16.92 -15.16 -6.70
CA MET A 138 -17.83 -15.28 -5.57
C MET A 138 -19.31 -15.30 -5.97
N LEU A 139 -19.66 -14.90 -7.20
CA LEU A 139 -21.02 -15.01 -7.75
C LEU A 139 -21.36 -16.44 -8.19
N ARG A 140 -20.35 -17.30 -8.35
CA ARG A 140 -20.48 -18.66 -8.88
C ARG A 140 -19.97 -19.74 -7.94
N THR A 141 -19.09 -19.39 -7.01
CA THR A 141 -18.39 -20.32 -6.13
C THR A 141 -18.60 -19.89 -4.68
N PRO A 142 -19.11 -20.73 -3.79
CA PRO A 142 -19.25 -20.42 -2.37
C PRO A 142 -17.90 -20.00 -1.76
N TRP A 143 -17.92 -18.96 -0.92
CA TRP A 143 -16.74 -18.41 -0.27
C TRP A 143 -15.83 -19.46 0.40
N PRO A 144 -16.33 -20.44 1.15
CA PRO A 144 -15.47 -21.44 1.75
C PRO A 144 -14.62 -22.22 0.74
N ARG A 145 -15.14 -22.49 -0.46
CA ARG A 145 -14.37 -23.15 -1.52
C ARG A 145 -13.23 -22.28 -2.05
N ILE A 146 -13.46 -20.97 -2.18
CA ILE A 146 -12.43 -20.03 -2.60
C ILE A 146 -11.37 -19.92 -1.50
N TRP A 147 -11.78 -19.67 -0.26
CA TRP A 147 -10.92 -19.49 0.90
C TRP A 147 -10.03 -20.71 1.22
N HIS A 148 -10.58 -21.90 1.06
CA HIS A 148 -9.86 -23.17 1.31
C HIS A 148 -9.26 -23.79 0.04
N SER A 149 -9.28 -23.08 -1.10
CA SER A 149 -8.63 -23.56 -2.32
C SER A 149 -7.11 -23.73 -2.13
N GLY A 150 -6.50 -24.61 -2.91
CA GLY A 150 -5.05 -24.81 -2.89
C GLY A 150 -4.31 -23.52 -3.23
N ALA A 151 -4.80 -22.76 -4.22
CA ALA A 151 -4.21 -21.49 -4.62
C ALA A 151 -4.26 -20.44 -3.49
N CYS A 152 -5.42 -20.27 -2.84
CA CYS A 152 -5.55 -19.32 -1.74
C CYS A 152 -4.66 -19.70 -0.54
N ARG A 153 -4.60 -20.99 -0.21
CA ARG A 153 -3.73 -21.49 0.87
C ARG A 153 -2.24 -21.31 0.56
N ALA A 154 -1.83 -21.56 -0.67
CA ALA A 154 -0.45 -21.34 -1.09
C ALA A 154 -0.02 -19.88 -0.95
N ILE A 155 -0.81 -18.94 -1.50
CA ILE A 155 -0.53 -17.49 -1.39
C ILE A 155 -0.53 -17.04 0.08
N ARG A 156 -1.48 -17.52 0.89
CA ARG A 156 -1.53 -17.22 2.33
C ARG A 156 -0.29 -17.72 3.06
N GLY A 157 0.16 -18.93 2.74
CA GLY A 157 1.37 -19.50 3.31
C GLY A 157 2.61 -18.70 2.96
N GLU A 158 2.72 -18.22 1.72
CA GLU A 158 3.80 -17.32 1.33
C GLU A 158 3.69 -15.96 2.02
N SER A 159 2.49 -15.35 2.08
CA SER A 159 2.29 -14.09 2.81
C SER A 159 2.72 -14.18 4.26
N ALA A 160 2.40 -15.28 4.93
CA ALA A 160 2.78 -15.50 6.33
C ALA A 160 4.31 -15.66 6.53
N LYS A 161 5.02 -16.14 5.51
CA LYS A 161 6.50 -16.28 5.55
C LYS A 161 7.21 -14.98 5.18
N MET A 162 6.57 -14.17 4.31
CA MET A 162 7.16 -12.97 3.72
C MET A 162 6.94 -11.72 4.59
N GLU A 163 7.09 -11.83 5.90
CA GLU A 163 6.73 -10.81 6.90
C GLU A 163 6.92 -9.34 6.48
N ARG A 164 7.80 -9.05 5.51
CA ARG A 164 8.22 -7.70 5.13
C ARG A 164 8.40 -7.48 3.63
N ARG A 165 7.83 -8.33 2.78
CA ARG A 165 7.94 -8.24 1.31
C ARG A 165 6.55 -8.30 0.68
N CYS A 166 6.45 -7.82 -0.56
CA CYS A 166 5.22 -7.93 -1.36
C CYS A 166 5.41 -9.01 -2.44
N GLN A 167 4.46 -9.94 -2.58
CA GLN A 167 4.50 -10.98 -3.62
C GLN A 167 4.42 -10.42 -5.05
N LEU A 168 3.90 -9.20 -5.24
CA LEU A 168 3.80 -8.54 -6.55
C LEU A 168 5.11 -7.87 -7.01
N GLY A 169 6.23 -8.22 -6.40
CA GLY A 169 7.53 -7.80 -6.91
C GLY A 169 7.98 -6.45 -6.39
N ALA A 170 8.07 -6.32 -5.08
CA ALA A 170 9.28 -5.76 -4.55
C ALA A 170 10.39 -6.80 -4.77
N THR A 171 10.73 -7.06 -6.03
CA THR A 171 12.08 -7.53 -6.31
C THR A 171 12.98 -6.48 -5.70
N PRO A 172 13.90 -6.82 -4.77
CA PRO A 172 14.92 -5.86 -4.37
C PRO A 172 15.45 -5.30 -5.68
N MET A 173 15.49 -3.99 -5.83
CA MET A 173 16.28 -3.43 -6.92
C MET A 173 17.64 -4.05 -6.70
N GLN A 174 18.03 -4.95 -7.60
CA GLN A 174 19.40 -5.45 -7.65
C GLN A 174 20.24 -4.17 -7.65
N GLU A 175 21.05 -4.03 -6.62
CA GLU A 175 22.11 -3.07 -6.60
C GLU A 175 22.84 -3.27 -7.92
N GLY A 176 22.60 -2.33 -8.84
CA GLY A 176 23.25 -2.36 -10.13
C GLY A 176 24.72 -2.21 -9.90
N CYS A 177 25.48 -3.16 -10.44
CA CYS A 177 26.89 -3.02 -10.68
C CYS A 177 27.18 -1.76 -11.49
#